data_8df4de0fb9620e0493d2d2d0670a7f13
#
_entry.id   8df4de0fb9620e0493d2d2d0670a7f13
#
_cell.length_a   1.000
_cell.length_b   1.000
_cell.length_c   1.000
_cell.angle_alpha   90.00
_cell.angle_beta   90.00
_cell.angle_gamma   90.00
#
_symmetry.space_group_name_H-M   'P 1'
#
loop_
_entity.id
_entity.type
_entity.pdbx_description
1 polymer ?
#
loop_
_entity_poly.entity_id
_entity_poly.type
_entity_poly.pdbx_seq_one_letter_code
_entity_poly.pdbx_strand_id
1 'polypeptide(L)'
;PGQAETYEVSDDGLNWTFHLRDGLKWSDGQPLTAADFEWSWKRAVSPDTAAPYGEFFNVIAGYDAAAAGDFDALQVKAVDDKTLTVTLAAPCGYFTQLLAFPTYVPVRKDMVEANGEAWATQVSSYISNGPYKMIEWTPGEYIKYAKNENYWNYDALGSDTIKFLLIEDPNAVLTAYQSGEIVCAKDLPSQEIPALRETEDFHLDDLMGTYYISLNTKREPFDNAKLRQALSLAIDRNYIANTVMQGTYTPATAFVGPGLLDADGKTPFIDNSPLFIDPNDYEGNLEKAKQLMVEAGYPNGEGLREIEYFTNQQGYHKPVAEALQQMWAELGVKLNVQVADWAVVTADRRQGNYDIARNGWVFDYNDPSSMLDLFTTTNGNNDGKYSNPEYDKLMETVRFVRDKFDIAVLL
;
A
#
# COMPACT_ATOMS: atom_id res chain seq x y z
N PRO A 1 17.18 -4.09 13.45
CA PRO A 1 17.23 -3.16 14.58
C PRO A 1 17.43 -1.74 14.07
N GLY A 2 16.48 -0.88 14.42
CA GLY A 2 16.51 0.55 14.08
C GLY A 2 17.02 1.38 15.26
N GLN A 3 16.18 2.34 15.73
CA GLN A 3 16.51 3.23 16.84
C GLN A 3 16.52 2.50 18.20
N ALA A 4 15.69 1.46 18.36
CA ALA A 4 15.77 0.59 19.53
C ALA A 4 16.94 -0.40 19.38
N GLU A 5 17.72 -0.55 20.42
CA GLU A 5 18.78 -1.56 20.51
C GLU A 5 18.22 -2.93 20.87
N THR A 6 17.32 -2.95 21.86
CA THR A 6 16.65 -4.16 22.35
C THR A 6 15.17 -3.88 22.63
N TYR A 7 14.42 -4.95 22.79
CA TYR A 7 13.04 -4.88 23.30
C TYR A 7 12.72 -6.13 24.11
N GLU A 8 11.75 -6.00 25.00
CA GLU A 8 11.18 -7.05 25.82
C GLU A 8 9.68 -7.15 25.60
N VAL A 9 9.15 -8.37 25.71
CA VAL A 9 7.72 -8.64 25.54
C VAL A 9 7.24 -9.48 26.72
N SER A 10 6.11 -9.12 27.31
CA SER A 10 5.48 -9.92 28.38
C SER A 10 5.00 -11.28 27.83
N ASP A 11 4.83 -12.28 28.73
CA ASP A 11 4.45 -13.65 28.38
C ASP A 11 3.07 -13.72 27.66
N ASP A 12 2.19 -12.75 27.90
CA ASP A 12 0.89 -12.63 27.23
C ASP A 12 0.97 -11.95 25.87
N GLY A 13 2.16 -11.45 25.49
CA GLY A 13 2.40 -10.77 24.21
C GLY A 13 1.84 -9.35 24.12
N LEU A 14 1.35 -8.78 25.23
CA LEU A 14 0.65 -7.49 25.23
C LEU A 14 1.56 -6.31 25.54
N ASN A 15 2.50 -6.46 26.50
CA ASN A 15 3.33 -5.35 26.95
C ASN A 15 4.70 -5.43 26.33
N TRP A 16 5.06 -4.38 25.62
CA TRP A 16 6.33 -4.22 24.92
C TRP A 16 7.12 -3.09 25.55
N THR A 17 8.40 -3.34 25.82
CA THR A 17 9.34 -2.32 26.31
C THR A 17 10.49 -2.22 25.35
N PHE A 18 10.69 -1.05 24.75
CA PHE A 18 11.78 -0.77 23.81
C PHE A 18 12.86 0.06 24.50
N HIS A 19 14.12 -0.37 24.36
CA HIS A 19 15.28 0.34 24.85
C HIS A 19 16.00 1.01 23.67
N LEU A 20 15.96 2.32 23.62
CA LEU A 20 16.60 3.10 22.58
C LEU A 20 18.12 3.09 22.73
N ARG A 21 18.84 3.17 21.61
CA ARG A 21 20.29 3.28 21.57
C ARG A 21 20.78 4.53 22.29
N ASP A 22 22.00 4.45 22.80
CA ASP A 22 22.67 5.60 23.38
C ASP A 22 23.04 6.64 22.31
N GLY A 23 22.88 7.91 22.65
CA GLY A 23 23.35 9.02 21.84
C GLY A 23 22.61 9.24 20.52
N LEU A 24 21.36 8.77 20.40
CA LEU A 24 20.52 9.03 19.24
C LEU A 24 20.31 10.53 19.03
N LYS A 25 20.38 10.94 17.77
CA LYS A 25 20.24 12.33 17.37
C LYS A 25 19.39 12.49 16.12
N TRP A 26 18.75 13.62 16.02
CA TRP A 26 18.22 14.17 14.80
C TRP A 26 19.34 14.69 13.88
N SER A 27 19.03 14.93 12.61
CA SER A 27 20.01 15.39 11.61
C SER A 27 20.59 16.77 11.89
N ASP A 28 19.98 17.56 12.76
CA ASP A 28 20.49 18.84 13.25
C ASP A 28 21.34 18.72 14.53
N GLY A 29 21.54 17.50 15.03
CA GLY A 29 22.34 17.19 16.23
C GLY A 29 21.58 17.25 17.55
N GLN A 30 20.28 17.63 17.55
CA GLN A 30 19.47 17.58 18.76
C GLN A 30 19.23 16.13 19.21
N PRO A 31 19.11 15.86 20.52
CA PRO A 31 18.78 14.52 21.01
C PRO A 31 17.45 13.99 20.46
N LEU A 32 17.41 12.70 20.13
CA LEU A 32 16.19 11.97 19.86
C LEU A 32 15.89 11.06 21.04
N THR A 33 14.68 11.13 21.56
CA THR A 33 14.26 10.46 22.79
C THR A 33 12.99 9.64 22.59
N ALA A 34 12.63 8.84 23.59
CA ALA A 34 11.36 8.09 23.60
C ALA A 34 10.13 9.01 23.56
N ALA A 35 10.23 10.23 24.07
CA ALA A 35 9.16 11.22 24.01
C ALA A 35 8.82 11.65 22.57
N ASP A 36 9.79 11.62 21.65
CA ASP A 36 9.55 11.93 20.24
C ASP A 36 8.66 10.86 19.58
N PHE A 37 8.83 9.59 19.95
CA PHE A 37 7.99 8.50 19.49
C PHE A 37 6.58 8.59 20.07
N GLU A 38 6.44 8.79 21.38
CA GLU A 38 5.14 8.93 22.04
C GLU A 38 4.32 10.05 21.40
N TRP A 39 4.93 11.23 21.25
CA TRP A 39 4.25 12.37 20.64
C TRP A 39 3.88 12.10 19.17
N SER A 40 4.79 11.52 18.39
CA SER A 40 4.56 11.26 16.96
C SER A 40 3.42 10.27 16.73
N TRP A 41 3.35 9.21 17.54
CA TRP A 41 2.30 8.21 17.40
C TRP A 41 0.93 8.76 17.83
N LYS A 42 0.88 9.51 18.93
CA LYS A 42 -0.34 10.22 19.34
C LYS A 42 -0.81 11.21 18.27
N ARG A 43 0.13 11.94 17.65
CA ARG A 43 -0.19 12.82 16.52
C ARG A 43 -0.74 12.06 15.32
N ALA A 44 -0.13 10.93 14.94
CA ALA A 44 -0.57 10.15 13.79
C ALA A 44 -2.00 9.59 13.95
N VAL A 45 -2.43 9.31 15.18
CA VAL A 45 -3.80 8.84 15.49
C VAL A 45 -4.78 10.02 15.55
N SER A 46 -4.30 11.25 15.73
CA SER A 46 -5.17 12.43 15.86
C SER A 46 -6.04 12.66 14.64
N PRO A 47 -7.37 12.87 14.79
CA PRO A 47 -8.26 13.23 13.70
C PRO A 47 -7.85 14.54 12.99
N ASP A 48 -7.21 15.45 13.69
CA ASP A 48 -6.71 16.72 13.11
C ASP A 48 -5.55 16.47 12.12
N THR A 49 -4.80 15.39 12.31
CA THR A 49 -3.72 14.98 11.38
C THR A 49 -4.27 14.29 10.15
N ALA A 50 -5.42 13.61 10.28
CA ALA A 50 -6.07 12.85 9.22
C ALA A 50 -5.10 11.93 8.45
N ALA A 51 -4.18 11.27 9.19
CA ALA A 51 -3.15 10.43 8.59
C ALA A 51 -3.78 9.24 7.87
N PRO A 52 -3.46 8.98 6.57
CA PRO A 52 -4.04 7.87 5.81
C PRO A 52 -3.81 6.49 6.43
N TYR A 53 -2.73 6.35 7.20
CA TYR A 53 -2.33 5.12 7.91
C TYR A 53 -2.46 5.25 9.44
N GLY A 54 -3.25 6.18 9.94
CA GLY A 54 -3.54 6.34 11.37
C GLY A 54 -4.15 5.07 11.98
N GLU A 55 -4.89 4.31 11.20
CA GLU A 55 -5.50 3.03 11.61
C GLU A 55 -4.50 1.92 11.92
N PHE A 56 -3.24 1.99 11.45
CA PHE A 56 -2.22 1.02 11.82
C PHE A 56 -1.89 1.00 13.31
N PHE A 57 -2.26 2.04 14.04
CA PHE A 57 -2.15 2.08 15.50
C PHE A 57 -3.31 1.35 16.23
N ASN A 58 -4.28 0.79 15.52
CA ASN A 58 -5.42 0.08 16.13
C ASN A 58 -5.02 -1.19 16.91
N VAL A 59 -3.82 -1.70 16.68
CA VAL A 59 -3.20 -2.77 17.45
C VAL A 59 -2.80 -2.33 18.87
N ILE A 60 -2.71 -1.01 19.12
CA ILE A 60 -2.33 -0.44 20.42
C ILE A 60 -3.60 -0.20 21.25
N ALA A 61 -3.57 -0.60 22.50
CA ALA A 61 -4.69 -0.40 23.43
C ALA A 61 -5.03 1.10 23.55
N GLY A 62 -6.33 1.40 23.61
CA GLY A 62 -6.83 2.77 23.70
C GLY A 62 -6.92 3.53 22.37
N TYR A 63 -6.67 2.86 21.24
CA TYR A 63 -6.71 3.47 19.90
C TYR A 63 -8.05 4.18 19.61
N ASP A 64 -9.19 3.54 19.85
CA ASP A 64 -10.51 4.11 19.51
C ASP A 64 -10.78 5.43 20.23
N ALA A 65 -10.43 5.51 21.52
CA ALA A 65 -10.55 6.73 22.30
C ALA A 65 -9.58 7.83 21.81
N ALA A 66 -8.35 7.43 21.48
CA ALA A 66 -7.34 8.34 20.92
C ALA A 66 -7.76 8.90 19.55
N ALA A 67 -8.29 8.06 18.67
CA ALA A 67 -8.85 8.45 17.37
C ALA A 67 -10.09 9.34 17.50
N ALA A 68 -10.80 9.26 18.63
CA ALA A 68 -11.90 10.16 18.97
C ALA A 68 -11.45 11.47 19.66
N GLY A 69 -10.11 11.66 19.86
CA GLY A 69 -9.53 12.88 20.43
C GLY A 69 -8.98 12.78 21.85
N ASP A 70 -9.11 11.63 22.52
CA ASP A 70 -8.48 11.38 23.83
C ASP A 70 -7.09 10.75 23.62
N PHE A 71 -6.12 11.57 23.27
CA PHE A 71 -4.76 11.11 22.90
C PHE A 71 -4.02 10.41 24.07
N ASP A 72 -4.40 10.68 25.32
CA ASP A 72 -3.78 10.05 26.48
C ASP A 72 -4.30 8.62 26.72
N ALA A 73 -5.39 8.24 26.05
CA ALA A 73 -5.88 6.87 26.07
C ALA A 73 -4.93 5.90 25.33
N LEU A 74 -4.22 6.36 24.28
CA LEU A 74 -3.30 5.51 23.52
C LEU A 74 -2.16 5.01 24.43
N GLN A 75 -2.07 3.69 24.59
CA GLN A 75 -1.13 3.08 25.52
C GLN A 75 0.29 2.99 24.93
N VAL A 76 0.84 4.16 24.65
CA VAL A 76 2.26 4.38 24.32
C VAL A 76 2.80 5.42 25.29
N LYS A 77 3.94 5.14 25.93
CA LYS A 77 4.51 6.01 26.94
C LYS A 77 6.03 6.01 26.96
N ALA A 78 6.63 7.19 26.92
CA ALA A 78 8.03 7.39 27.27
C ALA A 78 8.15 7.37 28.81
N VAL A 79 8.84 6.35 29.34
CA VAL A 79 9.10 6.19 30.78
C VAL A 79 10.27 7.10 31.20
N ASP A 80 11.25 7.19 30.34
CA ASP A 80 12.41 8.09 30.40
C ASP A 80 12.89 8.38 28.97
N ASP A 81 14.02 9.06 28.80
CA ASP A 81 14.54 9.47 27.49
C ASP A 81 14.84 8.29 26.56
N LYS A 82 15.06 7.08 27.09
CA LYS A 82 15.48 5.90 26.32
C LYS A 82 14.50 4.73 26.38
N THR A 83 13.47 4.79 27.21
CA THR A 83 12.54 3.68 27.43
C THR A 83 11.16 4.06 26.95
N LEU A 84 10.68 3.35 25.91
CA LEU A 84 9.34 3.46 25.40
C LEU A 84 8.55 2.18 25.73
N THR A 85 7.40 2.32 26.39
CA THR A 85 6.49 1.20 26.65
C THR A 85 5.26 1.30 25.77
N VAL A 86 4.78 0.15 25.29
CA VAL A 86 3.57 0.04 24.46
C VAL A 86 2.75 -1.12 24.97
N THR A 87 1.45 -0.92 25.17
CA THR A 87 0.53 -2.01 25.46
C THR A 87 -0.39 -2.23 24.25
N LEU A 88 -0.43 -3.45 23.74
CA LEU A 88 -1.27 -3.84 22.62
C LEU A 88 -2.68 -4.19 23.11
N ALA A 89 -3.68 -4.00 22.25
CA ALA A 89 -5.07 -4.40 22.50
C ALA A 89 -5.24 -5.93 22.49
N ALA A 90 -4.43 -6.61 21.66
CA ALA A 90 -4.33 -8.06 21.58
C ALA A 90 -2.90 -8.45 21.16
N PRO A 91 -2.46 -9.72 21.34
CA PRO A 91 -1.18 -10.17 20.83
C PRO A 91 -1.11 -10.01 19.31
N CYS A 92 -0.05 -9.36 18.80
CA CYS A 92 0.13 -9.05 17.39
C CYS A 92 1.48 -9.60 16.90
N GLY A 93 1.45 -10.67 16.10
CA GLY A 93 2.66 -11.36 15.61
C GLY A 93 3.47 -10.55 14.60
N TYR A 94 2.86 -9.56 13.95
CA TYR A 94 3.51 -8.69 12.97
C TYR A 94 3.82 -7.28 13.53
N PHE A 95 3.66 -7.04 14.83
CA PHE A 95 3.86 -5.71 15.42
C PHE A 95 5.23 -5.11 15.12
N THR A 96 6.31 -5.92 15.18
CA THR A 96 7.66 -5.44 14.84
C THR A 96 7.80 -5.03 13.37
N GLN A 97 7.00 -5.56 12.48
CA GLN A 97 6.97 -5.19 11.07
C GLN A 97 6.23 -3.87 10.88
N LEU A 98 5.12 -3.66 11.60
CA LEU A 98 4.43 -2.36 11.64
C LEU A 98 5.37 -1.22 12.07
N LEU A 99 6.25 -1.46 13.04
CA LEU A 99 7.23 -0.47 13.51
C LEU A 99 8.24 -0.03 12.44
N ALA A 100 8.38 -0.79 11.35
CA ALA A 100 9.21 -0.42 10.20
C ALA A 100 8.44 0.43 9.18
N PHE A 101 7.12 0.54 9.30
CA PHE A 101 6.30 1.31 8.40
C PHE A 101 6.44 2.83 8.68
N PRO A 102 6.45 3.69 7.64
CA PRO A 102 6.71 5.14 7.80
C PRO A 102 5.85 5.86 8.83
N THR A 103 4.59 5.44 9.03
CA THR A 103 3.68 6.08 10.00
C THR A 103 4.16 5.97 11.46
N TYR A 104 4.99 4.95 11.77
CA TYR A 104 5.59 4.75 13.09
C TYR A 104 6.91 5.50 13.29
N VAL A 105 7.48 6.07 12.22
CA VAL A 105 8.74 6.83 12.32
C VAL A 105 8.49 8.15 13.05
N PRO A 106 9.35 8.54 14.02
CA PRO A 106 9.16 9.78 14.77
C PRO A 106 9.41 11.00 13.88
N VAL A 107 8.68 12.09 14.15
CA VAL A 107 8.84 13.40 13.51
C VAL A 107 9.14 14.48 14.54
N ARG A 108 9.81 15.54 14.11
CA ARG A 108 10.23 16.64 14.98
C ARG A 108 9.04 17.52 15.37
N LYS A 109 8.65 17.45 16.63
CA LYS A 109 7.51 18.20 17.17
C LYS A 109 7.59 19.70 16.88
N ASP A 110 8.70 20.32 17.25
CA ASP A 110 8.93 21.77 17.07
C ASP A 110 8.88 22.20 15.59
N MET A 111 9.37 21.36 14.67
CA MET A 111 9.30 21.63 13.23
C MET A 111 7.86 21.54 12.72
N VAL A 112 7.10 20.55 13.17
CA VAL A 112 5.68 20.41 12.81
C VAL A 112 4.87 21.59 13.36
N GLU A 113 5.05 21.97 14.63
CA GLU A 113 4.32 23.06 15.26
C GLU A 113 4.67 24.44 14.65
N ALA A 114 5.92 24.65 14.25
CA ALA A 114 6.37 25.91 13.65
C ALA A 114 5.96 26.08 12.18
N ASN A 115 5.84 24.98 11.41
CA ASN A 115 5.69 25.04 9.96
C ASN A 115 4.35 24.46 9.45
N GLY A 116 3.50 23.89 10.33
CA GLY A 116 2.25 23.24 9.93
C GLY A 116 2.51 22.15 8.89
N GLU A 117 1.71 22.08 7.83
CA GLU A 117 1.86 21.10 6.77
C GLU A 117 3.16 21.22 5.96
N ALA A 118 3.79 22.39 5.97
CA ALA A 118 5.03 22.64 5.24
C ALA A 118 6.28 22.01 5.88
N TRP A 119 6.18 21.43 7.08
CA TRP A 119 7.34 20.85 7.79
C TRP A 119 8.11 19.80 6.98
N ALA A 120 7.42 19.04 6.13
CA ALA A 120 7.99 17.97 5.33
C ALA A 120 8.35 18.37 3.90
N THR A 121 8.02 19.60 3.47
CA THR A 121 8.18 20.03 2.07
C THR A 121 9.27 21.09 1.88
N GLN A 122 9.98 21.45 2.95
CA GLN A 122 11.07 22.43 2.90
C GLN A 122 12.34 21.84 3.52
N VAL A 123 13.47 22.04 2.86
CA VAL A 123 14.78 21.56 3.34
C VAL A 123 15.09 22.03 4.76
N SER A 124 14.74 23.27 5.11
CA SER A 124 15.04 23.87 6.42
C SER A 124 14.23 23.27 7.58
N SER A 125 13.06 22.69 7.31
CA SER A 125 12.18 22.13 8.34
C SER A 125 12.12 20.59 8.32
N TYR A 126 12.61 19.94 7.26
CA TYR A 126 12.67 18.49 7.13
C TYR A 126 13.85 17.92 7.94
N ILE A 127 13.70 17.90 9.26
CA ILE A 127 14.69 17.32 10.17
C ILE A 127 14.36 15.83 10.37
N SER A 128 15.29 14.95 10.02
CA SER A 128 15.11 13.50 10.06
C SER A 128 16.09 12.84 11.03
N ASN A 129 15.83 11.58 11.36
CA ASN A 129 16.74 10.74 12.14
C ASN A 129 17.26 9.55 11.34
N GLY A 130 17.03 9.55 10.02
CA GLY A 130 17.45 8.50 9.09
C GLY A 130 18.91 8.64 8.64
N PRO A 131 19.36 7.69 7.78
CA PRO A 131 20.75 7.64 7.29
C PRO A 131 21.13 8.82 6.42
N TYR A 132 20.18 9.44 5.75
CA TYR A 132 20.40 10.58 4.89
C TYR A 132 19.50 11.74 5.28
N LYS A 133 20.00 12.98 5.12
CA LYS A 133 19.25 14.22 5.32
C LYS A 133 19.05 14.94 4.00
N MET A 134 17.87 15.51 3.79
CA MET A 134 17.58 16.32 2.61
C MET A 134 18.39 17.60 2.64
N ILE A 135 19.08 17.88 1.54
CA ILE A 135 19.93 19.10 1.39
C ILE A 135 19.47 20.02 0.28
N GLU A 136 18.68 19.48 -0.67
CA GLU A 136 18.16 20.26 -1.79
C GLU A 136 16.87 19.64 -2.30
N TRP A 137 15.90 20.45 -2.68
CA TRP A 137 14.69 20.03 -3.35
C TRP A 137 14.26 21.08 -4.37
N THR A 138 14.27 20.69 -5.63
CA THR A 138 13.69 21.46 -6.73
C THR A 138 12.42 20.77 -7.17
N PRO A 139 11.24 21.28 -6.84
CA PRO A 139 9.96 20.66 -7.18
C PRO A 139 9.84 20.37 -8.69
N GLY A 140 9.41 19.16 -9.03
CA GLY A 140 9.28 18.72 -10.42
C GLY A 140 10.59 18.31 -11.12
N GLU A 141 11.75 18.55 -10.50
CA GLU A 141 13.04 18.21 -11.10
C GLU A 141 13.78 17.13 -10.31
N TYR A 142 14.14 17.40 -9.04
CA TYR A 142 14.87 16.43 -8.21
C TYR A 142 14.80 16.71 -6.72
N ILE A 143 15.15 15.68 -5.92
CA ILE A 143 15.46 15.80 -4.50
C ILE A 143 16.85 15.24 -4.26
N LYS A 144 17.68 15.94 -3.46
CA LYS A 144 19.04 15.54 -3.13
C LYS A 144 19.22 15.37 -1.64
N TYR A 145 19.87 14.29 -1.28
CA TYR A 145 20.22 13.94 0.09
C TYR A 145 21.73 13.81 0.26
N ALA A 146 22.22 14.13 1.46
CA ALA A 146 23.59 13.82 1.90
C ALA A 146 23.54 12.88 3.10
N LYS A 147 24.64 12.17 3.35
CA LYS A 147 24.80 11.39 4.60
C LYS A 147 24.47 12.24 5.81
N ASN A 148 23.76 11.65 6.76
CA ASN A 148 23.50 12.27 8.04
C ASN A 148 24.59 11.87 9.03
N GLU A 149 25.47 12.80 9.38
CA GLU A 149 26.58 12.60 10.28
C GLU A 149 26.17 12.25 11.73
N ASN A 150 24.90 12.46 12.05
CA ASN A 150 24.30 12.13 13.34
C ASN A 150 23.58 10.77 13.34
N TYR A 151 23.58 10.06 12.21
CA TYR A 151 22.96 8.73 12.13
C TYR A 151 23.74 7.71 12.93
N TRP A 152 23.05 6.93 13.74
CA TRP A 152 23.68 5.97 14.66
C TRP A 152 24.60 4.94 13.99
N ASN A 153 24.36 4.59 12.73
CA ASN A 153 25.16 3.65 11.96
C ASN A 153 25.81 4.33 10.74
N TYR A 154 26.38 5.50 10.96
CA TYR A 154 26.97 6.34 9.91
C TYR A 154 28.05 5.63 9.08
N ASP A 155 28.90 4.82 9.74
CA ASP A 155 30.03 4.13 9.10
C ASP A 155 29.60 3.04 8.10
N ALA A 156 28.36 2.57 8.19
CA ALA A 156 27.80 1.60 7.23
C ALA A 156 27.24 2.24 5.96
N LEU A 157 27.21 3.57 5.86
CA LEU A 157 26.64 4.27 4.71
C LEU A 157 27.59 4.27 3.52
N GLY A 158 27.08 3.84 2.35
CA GLY A 158 27.86 3.74 1.12
C GLY A 158 28.06 5.08 0.43
N SER A 159 27.03 5.61 -0.19
CA SER A 159 27.10 6.83 -1.01
C SER A 159 27.10 8.10 -0.18
N ASP A 160 27.93 9.09 -0.51
CA ASP A 160 27.96 10.38 0.18
C ASP A 160 26.71 11.22 -0.09
N THR A 161 26.16 11.10 -1.29
CA THR A 161 24.94 11.77 -1.73
C THR A 161 24.06 10.83 -2.54
N ILE A 162 22.75 11.06 -2.47
CA ILE A 162 21.74 10.40 -3.29
C ILE A 162 20.91 11.51 -3.95
N LYS A 163 20.71 11.42 -5.28
CA LYS A 163 19.86 12.33 -6.03
C LYS A 163 18.75 11.55 -6.71
N PHE A 164 17.51 11.87 -6.39
CA PHE A 164 16.33 11.33 -7.07
C PHE A 164 15.87 12.33 -8.12
N LEU A 165 15.87 11.93 -9.38
CA LEU A 165 15.26 12.71 -10.47
C LEU A 165 13.75 12.39 -10.50
N LEU A 166 12.94 13.45 -10.60
CA LEU A 166 11.47 13.35 -10.63
C LEU A 166 10.98 13.29 -12.07
N ILE A 167 11.32 12.21 -12.78
CA ILE A 167 10.97 11.98 -14.18
C ILE A 167 9.74 11.08 -14.22
N GLU A 168 8.67 11.54 -14.87
CA GLU A 168 7.41 10.78 -14.96
C GLU A 168 7.30 9.91 -16.22
N ASP A 169 7.92 10.34 -17.35
CA ASP A 169 7.88 9.61 -18.61
C ASP A 169 8.85 8.42 -18.60
N PRO A 170 8.36 7.16 -18.76
CA PRO A 170 9.22 5.98 -18.73
C PRO A 170 10.29 5.94 -19.84
N ASN A 171 10.02 6.55 -21.01
CA ASN A 171 11.03 6.60 -22.09
C ASN A 171 12.15 7.58 -21.72
N ALA A 172 11.81 8.69 -21.05
CA ALA A 172 12.81 9.62 -20.53
C ALA A 172 13.65 8.98 -19.41
N VAL A 173 13.03 8.18 -18.51
CA VAL A 173 13.75 7.39 -17.50
C VAL A 173 14.73 6.43 -18.14
N LEU A 174 14.31 5.65 -19.14
CA LEU A 174 15.18 4.72 -19.83
C LEU A 174 16.33 5.44 -20.57
N THR A 175 16.03 6.58 -21.20
CA THR A 175 17.04 7.42 -21.87
C THR A 175 18.08 7.96 -20.89
N ALA A 176 17.65 8.44 -19.72
CA ALA A 176 18.54 8.93 -18.67
C ALA A 176 19.45 7.81 -18.13
N TYR A 177 18.93 6.59 -18.01
CA TYR A 177 19.72 5.41 -17.65
C TYR A 177 20.75 5.07 -18.72
N GLN A 178 20.34 4.96 -19.98
CA GLN A 178 21.22 4.62 -21.10
C GLN A 178 22.32 5.66 -21.33
N SER A 179 22.06 6.93 -21.01
CA SER A 179 23.05 8.00 -21.09
C SER A 179 24.02 8.04 -19.90
N GLY A 180 23.75 7.25 -18.84
CA GLY A 180 24.52 7.27 -17.59
C GLY A 180 24.19 8.44 -16.67
N GLU A 181 23.12 9.18 -16.91
CA GLU A 181 22.65 10.25 -16.03
C GLU A 181 22.12 9.71 -14.71
N ILE A 182 21.45 8.55 -14.75
CA ILE A 182 20.98 7.82 -13.56
C ILE A 182 21.56 6.41 -13.54
N VAL A 183 21.71 5.86 -12.34
CA VAL A 183 22.30 4.52 -12.12
C VAL A 183 21.25 3.45 -11.79
N CYS A 184 20.00 3.85 -11.60
CA CYS A 184 18.88 2.95 -11.33
C CYS A 184 17.62 3.53 -11.98
N ALA A 185 16.92 2.72 -12.78
CA ALA A 185 15.67 3.08 -13.45
C ALA A 185 14.55 2.15 -12.96
N LYS A 186 13.38 2.74 -12.67
CA LYS A 186 12.12 2.04 -12.42
C LYS A 186 11.09 2.49 -13.47
N ASP A 187 9.94 1.83 -13.49
CA ASP A 187 8.83 2.20 -14.39
C ASP A 187 9.23 2.29 -15.86
N LEU A 188 9.87 1.21 -16.35
CA LEU A 188 10.37 1.13 -17.72
C LEU A 188 9.24 1.03 -18.76
N PRO A 189 9.45 1.50 -20.01
CA PRO A 189 8.47 1.34 -21.07
C PRO A 189 8.21 -0.14 -21.34
N SER A 190 6.92 -0.54 -21.34
CA SER A 190 6.54 -1.95 -21.47
C SER A 190 7.02 -2.59 -22.77
N GLN A 191 7.03 -1.84 -23.87
CA GLN A 191 7.51 -2.31 -25.18
C GLN A 191 9.01 -2.62 -25.20
N GLU A 192 9.79 -2.04 -24.31
CA GLU A 192 11.25 -2.23 -24.23
C GLU A 192 11.65 -3.43 -23.34
N ILE A 193 10.72 -3.94 -22.50
CA ILE A 193 10.98 -5.03 -21.57
C ILE A 193 11.56 -6.29 -22.25
N PRO A 194 11.04 -6.75 -23.43
CA PRO A 194 11.61 -7.93 -24.07
C PRO A 194 13.08 -7.75 -24.44
N ALA A 195 13.47 -6.57 -24.92
CA ALA A 195 14.87 -6.28 -25.28
C ALA A 195 15.75 -6.10 -24.03
N LEU A 196 15.21 -5.44 -22.98
CA LEU A 196 15.94 -5.22 -21.73
C LEU A 196 16.22 -6.52 -20.97
N ARG A 197 15.33 -7.52 -21.04
CA ARG A 197 15.54 -8.85 -20.44
C ARG A 197 16.78 -9.58 -20.91
N GLU A 198 17.28 -9.24 -22.10
CA GLU A 198 18.50 -9.82 -22.66
C GLU A 198 19.78 -9.11 -22.15
N THR A 199 19.65 -8.07 -21.33
CA THR A 199 20.78 -7.32 -20.76
C THR A 199 21.10 -7.80 -19.34
N GLU A 200 22.37 -7.66 -18.92
CA GLU A 200 22.83 -8.04 -17.59
C GLU A 200 22.28 -7.11 -16.48
N ASP A 201 21.90 -5.91 -16.86
CA ASP A 201 21.44 -4.86 -15.93
C ASP A 201 19.93 -4.94 -15.61
N PHE A 202 19.20 -5.80 -16.34
CA PHE A 202 17.77 -5.97 -16.09
C PHE A 202 17.52 -6.97 -14.96
N HIS A 203 16.83 -6.50 -13.92
CA HIS A 203 16.41 -7.31 -12.79
C HIS A 203 14.88 -7.32 -12.68
N LEU A 204 14.31 -8.49 -12.48
CA LEU A 204 12.90 -8.68 -12.20
C LEU A 204 12.76 -9.35 -10.83
N ASP A 205 12.34 -8.58 -9.84
CA ASP A 205 12.17 -9.04 -8.47
C ASP A 205 10.68 -9.22 -8.15
N ASP A 206 10.36 -10.28 -7.42
CA ASP A 206 9.01 -10.52 -6.95
C ASP A 206 8.60 -9.46 -5.93
N LEU A 207 7.43 -8.87 -6.12
CA LEU A 207 6.83 -7.92 -5.21
C LEU A 207 5.53 -8.50 -4.65
N MET A 208 5.44 -8.63 -3.33
CA MET A 208 4.22 -9.08 -2.67
C MET A 208 3.15 -8.00 -2.78
N GLY A 209 2.18 -8.23 -3.66
CA GLY A 209 1.10 -7.29 -3.90
C GLY A 209 0.21 -7.72 -5.05
N THR A 210 -0.88 -7.01 -5.26
CA THR A 210 -1.84 -7.30 -6.31
C THR A 210 -2.19 -6.03 -7.07
N TYR A 211 -2.03 -6.07 -8.39
CA TYR A 211 -2.59 -5.09 -9.29
C TYR A 211 -4.05 -5.42 -9.51
N TYR A 212 -4.93 -4.48 -9.28
CA TYR A 212 -6.38 -4.67 -9.42
C TYR A 212 -7.08 -3.40 -9.91
N ILE A 213 -8.36 -3.51 -10.16
CA ILE A 213 -9.24 -2.39 -10.45
C ILE A 213 -10.25 -2.24 -9.32
N SER A 214 -10.50 -1.01 -8.91
CA SER A 214 -11.55 -0.68 -7.94
C SER A 214 -12.84 -0.35 -8.69
N LEU A 215 -13.90 -1.06 -8.31
CA LEU A 215 -15.28 -0.79 -8.73
C LEU A 215 -15.96 -0.01 -7.62
N ASN A 216 -16.48 1.19 -7.91
CA ASN A 216 -17.10 2.03 -6.89
C ASN A 216 -18.52 1.49 -6.54
N THR A 217 -18.63 0.74 -5.46
CA THR A 217 -19.85 0.06 -5.05
C THR A 217 -20.98 1.03 -4.63
N LYS A 218 -20.70 2.32 -4.49
CA LYS A 218 -21.71 3.36 -4.19
C LYS A 218 -22.26 4.03 -5.43
N ARG A 219 -21.72 3.71 -6.61
CA ARG A 219 -22.21 4.25 -7.90
C ARG A 219 -22.91 3.18 -8.72
N GLU A 220 -24.13 3.45 -9.13
CA GLU A 220 -24.85 2.61 -10.07
C GLU A 220 -24.11 2.54 -11.43
N PRO A 221 -23.91 1.34 -12.02
CA PRO A 221 -24.53 0.07 -11.67
C PRO A 221 -23.66 -0.86 -10.80
N PHE A 222 -22.60 -0.37 -10.15
CA PHE A 222 -21.62 -1.20 -9.41
C PHE A 222 -22.06 -1.59 -7.98
N ASP A 223 -23.21 -1.12 -7.52
CA ASP A 223 -23.93 -1.66 -6.36
C ASP A 223 -24.39 -3.11 -6.61
N ASN A 224 -24.59 -3.50 -7.88
CA ASN A 224 -24.96 -4.86 -8.29
C ASN A 224 -23.77 -5.82 -8.26
N ALA A 225 -23.77 -6.75 -7.30
CA ALA A 225 -22.69 -7.72 -7.12
C ALA A 225 -22.50 -8.65 -8.32
N LYS A 226 -23.60 -9.03 -9.01
CA LYS A 226 -23.53 -9.92 -10.19
C LYS A 226 -22.84 -9.23 -11.37
N LEU A 227 -23.08 -7.93 -11.55
CA LEU A 227 -22.36 -7.15 -12.55
C LEU A 227 -20.85 -7.10 -12.24
N ARG A 228 -20.48 -6.84 -10.98
CA ARG A 228 -19.06 -6.82 -10.59
C ARG A 228 -18.38 -8.17 -10.83
N GLN A 229 -19.07 -9.27 -10.50
CA GLN A 229 -18.57 -10.62 -10.78
C GLN A 229 -18.44 -10.88 -12.27
N ALA A 230 -19.40 -10.48 -13.08
CA ALA A 230 -19.36 -10.63 -14.54
C ALA A 230 -18.15 -9.91 -15.14
N LEU A 231 -17.95 -8.64 -14.78
CA LEU A 231 -16.79 -7.86 -15.23
C LEU A 231 -15.47 -8.50 -14.82
N SER A 232 -15.37 -9.03 -13.60
CA SER A 232 -14.17 -9.70 -13.12
C SER A 232 -13.88 -11.01 -13.88
N LEU A 233 -14.89 -11.84 -14.13
CA LEU A 233 -14.75 -13.11 -14.86
C LEU A 233 -14.37 -12.91 -16.33
N ALA A 234 -14.83 -11.84 -16.96
CA ALA A 234 -14.54 -11.54 -18.35
C ALA A 234 -13.13 -10.96 -18.60
N ILE A 235 -12.24 -10.98 -17.60
CA ILE A 235 -10.86 -10.55 -17.77
C ILE A 235 -9.97 -11.75 -18.06
N ASP A 236 -9.36 -11.77 -19.24
CA ASP A 236 -8.28 -12.72 -19.56
C ASP A 236 -6.98 -12.29 -18.84
N ARG A 237 -6.76 -12.87 -17.66
CA ARG A 237 -5.63 -12.55 -16.81
C ARG A 237 -4.32 -13.03 -17.40
N ASN A 238 -4.33 -14.14 -18.15
CA ASN A 238 -3.13 -14.64 -18.84
C ASN A 238 -2.71 -13.68 -19.94
N TYR A 239 -3.66 -13.17 -20.74
CA TYR A 239 -3.37 -12.16 -21.75
C TYR A 239 -2.83 -10.86 -21.13
N ILE A 240 -3.46 -10.36 -20.06
CA ILE A 240 -2.98 -9.17 -19.36
C ILE A 240 -1.55 -9.37 -18.85
N ALA A 241 -1.29 -10.44 -18.10
CA ALA A 241 0.01 -10.68 -17.47
C ALA A 241 1.14 -10.93 -18.49
N ASN A 242 0.87 -11.82 -19.45
CA ASN A 242 1.92 -12.32 -20.35
C ASN A 242 2.12 -11.43 -21.59
N THR A 243 1.04 -10.83 -22.11
CA THR A 243 1.11 -10.04 -23.35
C THR A 243 1.16 -8.54 -23.04
N VAL A 244 0.20 -8.02 -22.29
CA VAL A 244 0.13 -6.57 -22.01
C VAL A 244 1.26 -6.14 -21.08
N MET A 245 1.47 -6.90 -19.99
CA MET A 245 2.50 -6.63 -18.99
C MET A 245 3.82 -7.34 -19.25
N GLN A 246 3.98 -7.97 -20.42
CA GLN A 246 5.23 -8.58 -20.88
C GLN A 246 5.80 -9.62 -19.88
N GLY A 247 4.95 -10.37 -19.17
CA GLY A 247 5.38 -11.38 -18.20
C GLY A 247 6.05 -10.83 -16.95
N THR A 248 5.84 -9.55 -16.62
CA THR A 248 6.32 -8.94 -15.36
C THR A 248 5.34 -9.12 -14.19
N TYR A 249 4.18 -9.72 -14.45
CA TYR A 249 3.15 -10.03 -13.47
C TYR A 249 2.69 -11.47 -13.60
N THR A 250 2.16 -12.03 -12.52
CA THR A 250 1.53 -13.35 -12.49
C THR A 250 0.01 -13.22 -12.50
N PRO A 251 -0.72 -14.03 -13.29
CA PRO A 251 -2.19 -14.01 -13.28
C PRO A 251 -2.75 -14.30 -11.88
N ALA A 252 -3.57 -13.39 -11.34
CA ALA A 252 -4.13 -13.52 -10.01
C ALA A 252 -5.34 -14.47 -9.99
N THR A 253 -5.36 -15.38 -9.02
CA THR A 253 -6.49 -16.30 -8.73
C THR A 253 -7.32 -15.82 -7.54
N ALA A 254 -6.72 -15.02 -6.66
CA ALA A 254 -7.32 -14.42 -5.47
C ALA A 254 -6.77 -13.01 -5.26
N PHE A 255 -7.33 -12.27 -4.29
CA PHE A 255 -6.86 -10.91 -3.97
C PHE A 255 -5.55 -10.93 -3.17
N VAL A 256 -5.40 -11.87 -2.24
CA VAL A 256 -4.12 -12.11 -1.54
C VAL A 256 -3.25 -12.96 -2.47
N GLY A 257 -2.18 -12.38 -3.00
CA GLY A 257 -1.26 -13.05 -3.90
C GLY A 257 -0.30 -14.01 -3.20
N PRO A 258 0.57 -14.70 -3.97
CA PRO A 258 1.58 -15.59 -3.42
C PRO A 258 2.64 -14.82 -2.61
N GLY A 259 3.39 -15.55 -1.76
CA GLY A 259 4.50 -15.01 -0.98
C GLY A 259 4.29 -15.10 0.53
N LEU A 260 3.05 -15.21 1.00
CA LEU A 260 2.74 -15.49 2.40
C LEU A 260 2.76 -16.98 2.71
N LEU A 261 3.20 -17.32 3.91
CA LEU A 261 3.02 -18.64 4.49
C LEU A 261 1.83 -18.64 5.45
N ASP A 262 1.13 -19.76 5.49
CA ASP A 262 0.06 -20.01 6.46
C ASP A 262 0.62 -20.18 7.89
N ALA A 263 -0.25 -20.34 8.85
CA ALA A 263 0.06 -20.48 10.28
C ALA A 263 1.09 -21.58 10.60
N ASP A 264 1.16 -22.62 9.79
CA ASP A 264 2.14 -23.70 9.94
C ASP A 264 3.59 -23.30 9.57
N GLY A 265 3.77 -22.11 8.99
CA GLY A 265 5.05 -21.58 8.54
C GLY A 265 5.67 -22.32 7.36
N LYS A 266 4.90 -23.10 6.62
CA LYS A 266 5.38 -23.96 5.51
C LYS A 266 4.47 -23.92 4.31
N THR A 267 3.16 -24.04 4.50
CA THR A 267 2.18 -24.05 3.42
C THR A 267 1.97 -22.62 2.89
N PRO A 268 2.03 -22.40 1.57
CA PRO A 268 1.66 -21.09 1.02
C PRO A 268 0.20 -20.77 1.37
N PHE A 269 -0.06 -19.55 1.86
CA PHE A 269 -1.42 -19.10 2.23
C PHE A 269 -2.41 -19.25 1.07
N ILE A 270 -1.95 -18.96 -0.15
CA ILE A 270 -2.79 -19.04 -1.35
C ILE A 270 -3.28 -20.46 -1.65
N ASP A 271 -2.57 -21.50 -1.23
CA ASP A 271 -2.95 -22.90 -1.47
C ASP A 271 -4.19 -23.31 -0.66
N ASN A 272 -4.45 -22.61 0.45
CA ASN A 272 -5.64 -22.77 1.28
C ASN A 272 -6.77 -21.78 0.92
N SER A 273 -6.51 -20.86 0.00
CA SER A 273 -7.51 -19.89 -0.46
C SER A 273 -8.43 -20.53 -1.51
N PRO A 274 -9.74 -20.21 -1.50
CA PRO A 274 -10.63 -20.66 -2.56
C PRO A 274 -10.17 -20.18 -3.94
N LEU A 275 -10.26 -21.04 -4.94
CA LEU A 275 -10.07 -20.65 -6.33
C LEU A 275 -11.30 -19.88 -6.83
N PHE A 276 -11.26 -18.56 -6.78
CA PHE A 276 -12.36 -17.72 -7.25
C PHE A 276 -12.44 -17.63 -8.78
N ILE A 277 -11.28 -17.67 -9.45
CA ILE A 277 -11.14 -17.56 -10.90
C ILE A 277 -10.01 -18.47 -11.34
N ASP A 278 -10.30 -19.37 -12.29
CA ASP A 278 -9.26 -20.14 -12.99
C ASP A 278 -8.77 -19.33 -14.20
N PRO A 279 -7.55 -18.79 -14.18
CA PRO A 279 -7.04 -18.00 -15.31
C PRO A 279 -6.81 -18.84 -16.57
N ASN A 280 -6.80 -20.17 -16.46
CA ASN A 280 -6.60 -21.08 -17.59
C ASN A 280 -7.91 -21.48 -18.28
N ASP A 281 -9.07 -21.11 -17.71
CA ASP A 281 -10.41 -21.36 -18.29
C ASP A 281 -11.10 -20.05 -18.65
N TYR A 282 -10.46 -19.23 -19.50
CA TYR A 282 -11.05 -17.94 -19.89
C TYR A 282 -12.39 -18.09 -20.61
N GLU A 283 -12.55 -19.09 -21.50
CA GLU A 283 -13.81 -19.29 -22.21
C GLU A 283 -14.95 -19.65 -21.27
N GLY A 284 -14.73 -20.57 -20.31
CA GLY A 284 -15.72 -20.90 -19.28
C GLY A 284 -16.07 -19.71 -18.37
N ASN A 285 -15.06 -18.93 -17.99
CA ASN A 285 -15.25 -17.70 -17.23
C ASN A 285 -16.08 -16.66 -18.00
N LEU A 286 -15.83 -16.48 -19.31
CA LEU A 286 -16.58 -15.55 -20.15
C LEU A 286 -18.03 -15.97 -20.32
N GLU A 287 -18.31 -17.24 -20.53
CA GLU A 287 -19.69 -17.74 -20.60
C GLU A 287 -20.43 -17.55 -19.28
N LYS A 288 -19.80 -17.79 -18.16
CA LYS A 288 -20.35 -17.48 -16.82
C LYS A 288 -20.58 -15.97 -16.63
N ALA A 289 -19.66 -15.15 -17.13
CA ALA A 289 -19.82 -13.70 -17.12
C ALA A 289 -21.05 -13.25 -17.89
N LYS A 290 -21.30 -13.78 -19.10
CA LYS A 290 -22.50 -13.49 -19.90
C LYS A 290 -23.80 -13.88 -19.18
N GLN A 291 -23.81 -15.02 -18.48
CA GLN A 291 -24.94 -15.43 -17.66
C GLN A 291 -25.21 -14.46 -16.51
N LEU A 292 -24.14 -14.03 -15.81
CA LEU A 292 -24.25 -13.05 -14.74
C LEU A 292 -24.71 -11.66 -15.24
N MET A 293 -24.35 -11.27 -16.46
CA MET A 293 -24.90 -10.05 -17.10
C MET A 293 -26.41 -10.11 -17.24
N VAL A 294 -26.95 -11.27 -17.70
CA VAL A 294 -28.41 -11.47 -17.77
C VAL A 294 -29.04 -11.40 -16.38
N GLU A 295 -28.46 -12.07 -15.39
CA GLU A 295 -28.96 -12.08 -14.02
C GLU A 295 -28.86 -10.69 -13.34
N ALA A 296 -27.90 -9.89 -13.75
CA ALA A 296 -27.72 -8.51 -13.30
C ALA A 296 -28.73 -7.53 -13.94
N GLY A 297 -29.48 -7.99 -14.97
CA GLY A 297 -30.46 -7.18 -15.69
C GLY A 297 -29.92 -6.47 -16.92
N TYR A 298 -28.71 -6.83 -17.38
CA TYR A 298 -28.03 -6.18 -18.51
C TYR A 298 -27.61 -7.20 -19.60
N PRO A 299 -28.56 -7.94 -20.20
CA PRO A 299 -28.20 -8.93 -21.22
C PRO A 299 -27.47 -8.23 -22.38
N ASN A 300 -26.29 -8.73 -22.77
CA ASN A 300 -25.43 -8.12 -23.80
C ASN A 300 -25.16 -6.61 -23.61
N GLY A 301 -25.14 -6.12 -22.36
CA GLY A 301 -24.92 -4.72 -22.03
C GLY A 301 -26.15 -3.81 -22.28
N GLU A 302 -27.31 -4.37 -22.64
CA GLU A 302 -28.52 -3.58 -22.85
C GLU A 302 -28.92 -2.83 -21.58
N GLY A 303 -29.14 -1.52 -21.73
CA GLY A 303 -29.50 -0.64 -20.61
C GLY A 303 -28.34 -0.13 -19.78
N LEU A 304 -27.11 -0.64 -19.97
CA LEU A 304 -25.95 -0.05 -19.33
C LEU A 304 -25.58 1.30 -19.97
N ARG A 305 -25.31 2.28 -19.11
CA ARG A 305 -24.64 3.51 -19.56
C ARG A 305 -23.19 3.24 -19.95
N GLU A 306 -22.58 4.17 -20.65
CA GLU A 306 -21.12 4.16 -20.80
C GLU A 306 -20.45 4.28 -19.42
N ILE A 307 -19.41 3.46 -19.20
CA ILE A 307 -18.67 3.36 -17.94
C ILE A 307 -17.34 4.09 -18.08
N GLU A 308 -17.00 4.92 -17.11
CA GLU A 308 -15.72 5.60 -17.06
C GLU A 308 -14.67 4.73 -16.34
N TYR A 309 -13.55 4.51 -17.01
CA TYR A 309 -12.35 3.88 -16.42
C TYR A 309 -11.29 4.94 -16.20
N PHE A 310 -10.89 5.15 -14.96
CA PHE A 310 -9.97 6.19 -14.57
C PHE A 310 -8.57 5.62 -14.28
N THR A 311 -7.54 6.13 -14.95
CA THR A 311 -6.17 5.65 -14.84
C THR A 311 -5.16 6.79 -15.00
N ASN A 312 -3.89 6.51 -14.69
CA ASN A 312 -2.77 7.41 -14.97
C ASN A 312 -1.92 6.92 -16.15
N GLN A 313 -1.09 7.81 -16.68
CA GLN A 313 -0.30 7.58 -17.89
C GLN A 313 0.82 6.55 -17.72
N GLN A 314 1.26 6.29 -16.50
CA GLN A 314 2.50 5.57 -16.22
C GLN A 314 2.44 4.06 -16.54
N GLY A 315 3.52 3.52 -17.06
CA GLY A 315 3.72 2.07 -17.25
C GLY A 315 2.64 1.38 -18.11
N TYR A 316 2.11 0.27 -17.59
CA TYR A 316 1.11 -0.57 -18.27
C TYR A 316 -0.34 -0.11 -18.11
N HIS A 317 -0.60 0.96 -17.38
CA HIS A 317 -1.96 1.26 -16.91
C HIS A 317 -2.92 1.55 -18.05
N LYS A 318 -2.50 2.36 -19.03
CA LYS A 318 -3.31 2.63 -20.21
C LYS A 318 -3.48 1.40 -21.13
N PRO A 319 -2.41 0.65 -21.48
CA PRO A 319 -2.54 -0.62 -22.20
C PRO A 319 -3.48 -1.64 -21.53
N VAL A 320 -3.44 -1.75 -20.20
CA VAL A 320 -4.39 -2.60 -19.44
C VAL A 320 -5.82 -2.12 -19.61
N ALA A 321 -6.07 -0.81 -19.48
CA ALA A 321 -7.41 -0.24 -19.68
C ALA A 321 -7.96 -0.49 -21.08
N GLU A 322 -7.12 -0.37 -22.12
CA GLU A 322 -7.47 -0.66 -23.52
C GLU A 322 -7.78 -2.16 -23.75
N ALA A 323 -7.03 -3.05 -23.09
CA ALA A 323 -7.32 -4.48 -23.12
C ALA A 323 -8.65 -4.80 -22.43
N LEU A 324 -8.94 -4.21 -21.26
CA LEU A 324 -10.21 -4.35 -20.57
C LEU A 324 -11.38 -3.83 -21.41
N GLN A 325 -11.20 -2.72 -22.14
CA GLN A 325 -12.20 -2.19 -23.05
C GLN A 325 -12.59 -3.20 -24.13
N GLN A 326 -11.58 -3.92 -24.70
CA GLN A 326 -11.83 -4.96 -25.71
C GLN A 326 -12.52 -6.18 -25.10
N MET A 327 -12.06 -6.66 -23.94
CA MET A 327 -12.63 -7.83 -23.27
C MET A 327 -14.08 -7.59 -22.83
N TRP A 328 -14.39 -6.43 -22.26
CA TRP A 328 -15.74 -6.12 -21.82
C TRP A 328 -16.70 -5.75 -22.96
N ALA A 329 -16.18 -5.43 -24.15
CA ALA A 329 -17.00 -5.32 -25.34
C ALA A 329 -17.73 -6.63 -25.68
N GLU A 330 -17.15 -7.81 -25.33
CA GLU A 330 -17.78 -9.14 -25.46
C GLU A 330 -19.03 -9.29 -24.57
N LEU A 331 -19.16 -8.47 -23.54
CA LEU A 331 -20.35 -8.37 -22.68
C LEU A 331 -21.30 -7.23 -23.10
N GLY A 332 -20.97 -6.50 -24.18
CA GLY A 332 -21.69 -5.31 -24.62
C GLY A 332 -21.45 -4.07 -23.77
N VAL A 333 -20.42 -4.09 -22.91
CA VAL A 333 -20.06 -2.94 -22.06
C VAL A 333 -19.22 -1.94 -22.85
N LYS A 334 -19.63 -0.65 -22.79
CA LYS A 334 -18.87 0.46 -23.37
C LYS A 334 -18.02 1.11 -22.29
N LEU A 335 -16.71 1.09 -22.47
CA LEU A 335 -15.75 1.66 -21.55
C LEU A 335 -15.12 2.93 -22.14
N ASN A 336 -15.17 4.04 -21.42
CA ASN A 336 -14.49 5.28 -21.74
C ASN A 336 -13.26 5.44 -20.84
N VAL A 337 -12.06 5.38 -21.43
CA VAL A 337 -10.80 5.45 -20.67
C VAL A 337 -10.39 6.91 -20.47
N GLN A 338 -10.35 7.33 -19.23
CA GLN A 338 -9.90 8.65 -18.79
C GLN A 338 -8.49 8.54 -18.20
N VAL A 339 -7.55 9.33 -18.72
CA VAL A 339 -6.15 9.36 -18.26
C VAL A 339 -5.88 10.71 -17.62
N ALA A 340 -5.35 10.70 -16.39
CA ALA A 340 -4.99 11.92 -15.66
C ALA A 340 -3.67 11.71 -14.88
N ASP A 341 -3.14 12.79 -14.32
CA ASP A 341 -1.96 12.74 -13.45
C ASP A 341 -2.24 11.91 -12.19
N TRP A 342 -1.23 11.26 -11.67
CA TRP A 342 -1.35 10.36 -10.52
C TRP A 342 -1.99 11.02 -9.28
N ALA A 343 -1.64 12.27 -9.01
CA ALA A 343 -2.22 13.03 -7.89
C ALA A 343 -3.73 13.21 -8.03
N VAL A 344 -4.22 13.48 -9.26
CA VAL A 344 -5.65 13.63 -9.57
C VAL A 344 -6.35 12.28 -9.42
N VAL A 345 -5.78 11.21 -10.03
CA VAL A 345 -6.34 9.85 -9.92
C VAL A 345 -6.48 9.41 -8.47
N THR A 346 -5.46 9.67 -7.65
CA THR A 346 -5.47 9.30 -6.23
C THR A 346 -6.51 10.08 -5.44
N ALA A 347 -6.62 11.39 -5.68
CA ALA A 347 -7.59 12.24 -5.00
C ALA A 347 -9.04 11.84 -5.35
N ASP A 348 -9.35 11.67 -6.63
CA ASP A 348 -10.68 11.30 -7.09
C ASP A 348 -11.07 9.88 -6.62
N ARG A 349 -10.12 8.96 -6.62
CA ARG A 349 -10.33 7.61 -6.12
C ARG A 349 -10.69 7.61 -4.63
N ARG A 350 -9.95 8.33 -3.80
CA ARG A 350 -10.25 8.48 -2.36
C ARG A 350 -11.61 9.13 -2.11
N GLN A 351 -11.97 10.13 -2.90
CA GLN A 351 -13.26 10.83 -2.81
C GLN A 351 -14.42 10.02 -3.39
N GLY A 352 -14.16 8.97 -4.19
CA GLY A 352 -15.19 8.18 -4.87
C GLY A 352 -15.73 8.86 -6.15
N ASN A 353 -14.97 9.76 -6.77
CA ASN A 353 -15.35 10.47 -7.98
C ASN A 353 -15.03 9.68 -9.27
N TYR A 354 -15.32 8.38 -9.28
CA TYR A 354 -15.02 7.50 -10.41
C TYR A 354 -16.01 6.33 -10.46
N ASP A 355 -16.13 5.69 -11.61
CA ASP A 355 -16.87 4.44 -11.81
C ASP A 355 -15.98 3.24 -11.54
N ILE A 356 -14.94 3.11 -12.35
CA ILE A 356 -13.86 2.12 -12.21
C ILE A 356 -12.53 2.87 -12.20
N ALA A 357 -11.63 2.50 -11.33
CA ALA A 357 -10.29 3.07 -11.31
C ALA A 357 -9.22 1.97 -11.23
N ARG A 358 -8.11 2.23 -11.90
CA ARG A 358 -6.88 1.48 -11.70
C ARG A 358 -6.47 1.53 -10.23
N ASN A 359 -6.07 0.40 -9.68
CA ASN A 359 -5.55 0.32 -8.32
C ASN A 359 -4.44 -0.74 -8.22
N GLY A 360 -3.83 -0.84 -7.07
CA GLY A 360 -2.86 -1.85 -6.70
C GLY A 360 -2.50 -1.67 -5.23
N TRP A 361 -2.18 -2.77 -4.58
CA TRP A 361 -1.72 -2.74 -3.20
C TRP A 361 -0.51 -3.66 -3.04
N VAL A 362 0.48 -3.17 -2.34
CA VAL A 362 1.66 -3.94 -1.91
C VAL A 362 1.51 -4.19 -0.42
N PHE A 363 1.92 -5.36 0.04
CA PHE A 363 1.84 -5.70 1.46
C PHE A 363 2.66 -4.71 2.29
N ASP A 364 2.04 -4.13 3.29
CA ASP A 364 2.71 -3.24 4.25
C ASP A 364 3.44 -4.04 5.34
N TYR A 365 2.95 -5.24 5.62
CA TYR A 365 3.52 -6.21 6.57
C TYR A 365 3.13 -7.63 6.16
N ASN A 366 3.88 -8.63 6.65
CA ASN A 366 3.77 -10.03 6.24
C ASN A 366 2.62 -10.75 6.98
N ASP A 367 1.39 -10.30 6.70
CA ASP A 367 0.15 -10.92 7.17
C ASP A 367 -0.96 -10.67 6.14
N PRO A 368 -1.89 -11.62 5.90
CA PRO A 368 -3.01 -11.44 4.96
C PRO A 368 -3.88 -10.22 5.25
N SER A 369 -3.98 -9.80 6.50
CA SER A 369 -4.75 -8.61 6.89
C SER A 369 -4.23 -7.33 6.23
N SER A 370 -2.94 -7.25 5.86
CA SER A 370 -2.40 -6.13 5.06
C SER A 370 -3.14 -5.91 3.73
N MET A 371 -3.71 -6.97 3.15
CA MET A 371 -4.53 -6.90 1.94
C MET A 371 -6.02 -6.85 2.25
N LEU A 372 -6.47 -7.66 3.20
CA LEU A 372 -7.89 -7.88 3.47
C LEU A 372 -8.54 -6.72 4.23
N ASP A 373 -7.79 -6.03 5.09
CA ASP A 373 -8.27 -4.84 5.81
C ASP A 373 -8.71 -3.71 4.87
N LEU A 374 -8.21 -3.67 3.62
CA LEU A 374 -8.62 -2.69 2.61
C LEU A 374 -10.12 -2.69 2.31
N PHE A 375 -10.83 -3.77 2.59
CA PHE A 375 -12.27 -3.89 2.31
C PHE A 375 -13.15 -3.70 3.54
N THR A 376 -12.57 -3.41 4.70
CA THR A 376 -13.36 -3.04 5.87
C THR A 376 -14.01 -1.67 5.67
N THR A 377 -15.23 -1.50 6.16
CA THR A 377 -16.06 -0.31 5.91
C THR A 377 -15.38 1.00 6.32
N THR A 378 -14.59 0.98 7.38
CA THR A 378 -13.95 2.18 7.95
C THR A 378 -12.52 2.41 7.45
N ASN A 379 -11.95 1.50 6.66
CA ASN A 379 -10.58 1.64 6.17
C ASN A 379 -10.44 2.82 5.22
N GLY A 380 -9.50 3.72 5.50
CA GLY A 380 -9.25 4.93 4.72
C GLY A 380 -8.80 4.66 3.27
N ASN A 381 -8.26 3.47 3.01
CA ASN A 381 -7.81 3.01 1.70
C ASN A 381 -8.84 2.13 0.98
N ASN A 382 -10.06 1.98 1.52
CA ASN A 382 -11.17 1.31 0.88
C ASN A 382 -11.72 2.16 -0.29
N ASP A 383 -10.95 2.26 -1.35
CA ASP A 383 -11.32 3.06 -2.53
C ASP A 383 -12.60 2.55 -3.19
N GLY A 384 -12.84 1.24 -3.24
CA GLY A 384 -14.07 0.64 -3.77
C GLY A 384 -15.33 0.95 -2.99
N LYS A 385 -15.22 1.59 -1.82
CA LYS A 385 -16.32 1.95 -0.92
C LYS A 385 -17.19 0.74 -0.54
N TYR A 386 -16.58 -0.45 -0.53
CA TYR A 386 -17.24 -1.68 -0.11
C TYR A 386 -17.64 -1.58 1.36
N SER A 387 -18.80 -2.15 1.71
CA SER A 387 -19.29 -2.15 3.08
C SER A 387 -20.12 -3.40 3.31
N ASN A 388 -19.66 -4.24 4.25
CA ASN A 388 -20.34 -5.44 4.67
C ASN A 388 -20.09 -5.68 6.15
N PRO A 389 -21.12 -5.53 7.02
CA PRO A 389 -20.95 -5.71 8.47
C PRO A 389 -20.49 -7.10 8.89
N GLU A 390 -20.80 -8.14 8.10
CA GLU A 390 -20.34 -9.50 8.37
C GLU A 390 -18.83 -9.61 8.08
N TYR A 391 -18.37 -9.03 6.98
CA TYR A 391 -16.94 -8.95 6.66
C TYR A 391 -16.18 -8.15 7.72
N ASP A 392 -16.69 -6.98 8.11
CA ASP A 392 -16.07 -6.15 9.14
C ASP A 392 -15.91 -6.93 10.45
N LYS A 393 -16.96 -7.67 10.87
CA LYS A 393 -16.92 -8.50 12.06
C LYS A 393 -15.92 -9.65 11.95
N LEU A 394 -15.79 -10.28 10.77
CA LEU A 394 -14.79 -11.33 10.54
C LEU A 394 -13.38 -10.76 10.68
N MET A 395 -13.10 -9.61 10.06
CA MET A 395 -11.80 -8.96 10.13
C MET A 395 -11.46 -8.50 11.56
N GLU A 396 -12.44 -8.00 12.32
CA GLU A 396 -12.28 -7.71 13.75
C GLU A 396 -11.91 -8.98 14.53
N THR A 397 -12.62 -10.09 14.27
CA THR A 397 -12.35 -11.38 14.94
C THR A 397 -10.93 -11.88 14.65
N VAL A 398 -10.48 -11.80 13.39
CA VAL A 398 -9.14 -12.21 12.95
C VAL A 398 -8.02 -11.48 13.70
N ARG A 399 -8.20 -10.21 14.02
CA ARG A 399 -7.22 -9.42 14.78
C ARG A 399 -6.97 -9.96 16.19
N PHE A 400 -7.95 -10.64 16.79
CA PHE A 400 -7.90 -11.14 18.17
C PHE A 400 -7.62 -12.63 18.28
N VAL A 401 -7.53 -13.36 17.16
CA VAL A 401 -7.27 -14.82 17.18
C VAL A 401 -5.76 -15.06 17.31
N ARG A 402 -5.39 -15.82 18.35
CA ARG A 402 -3.98 -16.16 18.65
C ARG A 402 -3.36 -17.12 17.65
N ASP A 403 -4.17 -17.99 17.07
CA ASP A 403 -3.73 -19.02 16.11
C ASP A 403 -4.17 -18.65 14.70
N LYS A 404 -3.19 -18.40 13.83
CA LYS A 404 -3.43 -18.16 12.39
C LYS A 404 -4.26 -19.25 11.70
N PHE A 405 -4.33 -20.45 12.30
CA PHE A 405 -5.13 -21.57 11.82
C PHE A 405 -6.63 -21.27 11.78
N ASP A 406 -7.12 -20.43 12.71
CA ASP A 406 -8.54 -20.04 12.75
C ASP A 406 -8.90 -19.01 11.68
N ILE A 407 -7.90 -18.28 11.15
CA ILE A 407 -8.09 -17.22 10.14
C ILE A 407 -8.50 -17.83 8.78
N ALA A 408 -7.86 -18.90 8.36
CA ALA A 408 -8.16 -19.57 7.08
C ALA A 408 -9.57 -20.20 7.05
N VAL A 409 -10.16 -20.48 8.22
CA VAL A 409 -11.52 -21.01 8.36
C VAL A 409 -12.57 -19.91 8.40
N LEU A 410 -12.19 -18.67 8.77
CA LEU A 410 -13.11 -17.53 8.95
C LEU A 410 -13.21 -16.64 7.68
N LEU A 411 -12.26 -16.70 6.77
CA LEU A 411 -12.24 -15.96 5.49
C LEU A 411 -12.62 -16.86 4.31
#